data_0ddde318ff665b397b78a46f80dd2b99
#
_entry.id   0ddde318ff665b397b78a46f80dd2b99
#
_cell.length_a   1.000
_cell.length_b   1.000
_cell.length_c   1.000
_cell.angle_alpha   90.00
_cell.angle_beta   90.00
_cell.angle_gamma   90.00
#
_symmetry.space_group_name_H-M   'P 1'
#
loop_
_entity.id
_entity.type
_entity.pdbx_description
1 polymer ?
#
loop_
_entity_poly.entity_id
_entity_poly.type
_entity_poly.pdbx_seq_one_letter_code
_entity_poly.pdbx_strand_id
1 'polypeptide(L)'
;GHMRLEIAATRITEATEADRAALPPHRAVVSTDSDWIARPAPIDAPTGRPLRPSQPGLDHAPSTLAPRQDAGTRRSGLAYGRIAHRLLEILPSVPETRWHAVAQPILRQDDALSDSAKADILQRVVKVMSMPELAPLFGQRALAEVPINGRINGIGVAGQIDRLYVGDDRIILADFKTGQRPHGAPPKSYIEQMALYDALLSQIYPGRDIACWLVWTHSQFIEDITVG
;
A
#
# COMPACT_ATOMS: atom_id res chain seq x y z
N GLY A 1 -6.41 23.30 -20.93
CA GLY A 1 -5.55 22.09 -21.00
C GLY A 1 -4.95 21.84 -22.38
N HIS A 2 -5.41 22.50 -23.45
CA HIS A 2 -4.93 22.23 -24.81
C HIS A 2 -3.71 23.07 -25.24
N MET A 3 -3.49 24.22 -24.61
CA MET A 3 -2.41 25.13 -25.00
C MET A 3 -0.99 24.66 -24.63
N ARG A 4 -0.84 23.74 -23.68
CA ARG A 4 0.48 23.25 -23.23
C ARG A 4 1.05 22.12 -24.09
N LEU A 5 0.21 21.41 -24.84
CA LEU A 5 0.66 20.32 -25.75
C LEU A 5 1.11 20.86 -27.12
N GLU A 6 0.55 21.96 -27.61
CA GLU A 6 0.98 22.58 -28.88
C GLU A 6 2.37 23.23 -28.76
N ILE A 7 2.72 23.84 -27.62
CA ILE A 7 4.05 24.45 -27.40
C ILE A 7 5.15 23.40 -27.38
N ALA A 8 4.86 22.19 -26.88
CA ALA A 8 5.84 21.10 -26.85
C ALA A 8 6.05 20.46 -28.23
N ALA A 9 5.00 20.37 -29.04
CA ALA A 9 5.08 19.82 -30.40
C ALA A 9 5.86 20.72 -31.37
N THR A 10 5.65 22.05 -31.26
CA THR A 10 6.33 23.02 -32.12
C THR A 10 7.86 23.07 -31.88
N ARG A 11 8.30 22.81 -30.64
CA ARG A 11 9.75 22.76 -30.33
C ARG A 11 10.46 21.51 -30.85
N ILE A 12 9.74 20.44 -31.14
CA ILE A 12 10.34 19.18 -31.64
C ILE A 12 10.55 19.24 -33.16
N THR A 13 9.78 20.09 -33.87
CA THR A 13 9.83 20.20 -35.34
C THR A 13 10.84 21.24 -35.85
N GLU A 14 11.37 22.11 -34.99
CA GLU A 14 12.33 23.17 -35.39
C GLU A 14 13.82 22.82 -35.17
N ALA A 15 14.15 21.57 -34.78
CA ALA A 15 15.52 21.11 -34.77
C ALA A 15 16.00 20.99 -36.21
N THR A 16 16.77 21.98 -36.66
CA THR A 16 17.31 22.05 -38.02
C THR A 16 18.33 20.95 -38.24
N GLU A 17 18.50 20.55 -39.53
CA GLU A 17 19.47 19.53 -39.97
C GLU A 17 20.91 19.87 -39.54
N ALA A 18 21.20 21.15 -39.24
CA ALA A 18 22.45 21.62 -38.70
C ALA A 18 22.72 21.18 -37.23
N ASP A 19 21.67 21.02 -36.41
CA ASP A 19 21.79 20.55 -35.01
C ASP A 19 22.06 19.04 -34.93
N ARG A 20 21.67 18.29 -35.96
CA ARG A 20 22.02 16.86 -36.07
C ARG A 20 23.47 16.60 -36.40
N ALA A 21 24.13 17.55 -37.07
CA ALA A 21 25.55 17.44 -37.45
C ALA A 21 26.51 17.74 -36.29
N ALA A 22 26.01 18.35 -35.21
CA ALA A 22 26.82 18.76 -34.05
C ALA A 22 26.87 17.71 -32.92
N LEU A 23 26.08 16.63 -33.02
CA LEU A 23 26.21 15.53 -32.07
C LEU A 23 27.45 14.70 -32.42
N PRO A 24 28.39 14.52 -31.47
CA PRO A 24 29.50 13.60 -31.71
C PRO A 24 28.95 12.23 -32.05
N PRO A 25 29.56 11.51 -33.01
CA PRO A 25 29.07 10.19 -33.34
C PRO A 25 29.08 9.36 -32.07
N HIS A 26 27.91 8.94 -31.65
CA HIS A 26 27.78 7.91 -30.61
C HIS A 26 28.51 6.68 -31.15
N ARG A 27 29.78 6.62 -30.83
CA ARG A 27 30.54 5.38 -31.00
C ARG A 27 29.91 4.39 -30.02
N ALA A 28 28.89 3.70 -30.49
CA ALA A 28 28.41 2.53 -29.80
C ALA A 28 29.63 1.63 -29.61
N VAL A 29 30.18 1.66 -28.41
CA VAL A 29 31.10 0.61 -27.98
C VAL A 29 30.18 -0.62 -27.87
N VAL A 30 29.99 -1.28 -29.00
CA VAL A 30 29.49 -2.64 -29.00
C VAL A 30 30.59 -3.42 -28.31
N SER A 31 30.50 -3.58 -27.01
CA SER A 31 31.26 -4.60 -26.32
C SER A 31 30.84 -5.92 -26.96
N THR A 32 31.73 -6.48 -27.76
CA THR A 32 31.57 -7.82 -28.34
C THR A 32 31.76 -8.90 -27.28
N ASP A 33 31.93 -8.53 -26.04
CA ASP A 33 31.97 -9.45 -24.90
C ASP A 33 30.56 -9.93 -24.57
N SER A 34 30.05 -10.84 -25.36
CA SER A 34 28.81 -11.59 -25.15
C SER A 34 28.98 -12.81 -24.24
N ASP A 35 30.13 -12.95 -23.58
CA ASP A 35 30.41 -14.06 -22.66
C ASP A 35 29.42 -14.16 -21.49
N TRP A 36 28.79 -13.01 -21.12
CA TRP A 36 27.74 -13.01 -20.12
C TRP A 36 26.47 -13.75 -20.58
N ILE A 37 26.18 -13.82 -21.87
CA ILE A 37 25.03 -14.56 -22.42
C ILE A 37 25.26 -16.08 -22.31
N ALA A 38 26.53 -16.52 -22.47
CA ALA A 38 26.90 -17.93 -22.39
C ALA A 38 27.13 -18.41 -20.95
N ARG A 39 27.23 -17.51 -19.98
CA ARG A 39 27.35 -17.90 -18.58
C ARG A 39 25.99 -18.27 -18.02
N PRO A 40 25.82 -19.47 -17.43
CA PRO A 40 24.62 -19.78 -16.69
C PRO A 40 24.42 -18.70 -15.62
N ALA A 41 23.19 -18.20 -15.46
CA ALA A 41 22.87 -17.29 -14.36
C ALA A 41 23.33 -17.94 -13.03
N PRO A 42 23.94 -17.18 -12.11
CA PRO A 42 24.26 -17.72 -10.80
C PRO A 42 23.00 -18.35 -10.21
N ILE A 43 23.11 -19.63 -9.84
CA ILE A 43 22.03 -20.28 -9.11
C ILE A 43 22.00 -19.60 -7.74
N ASP A 44 21.05 -18.71 -7.53
CA ASP A 44 20.79 -18.18 -6.22
C ASP A 44 20.56 -19.35 -5.27
N ALA A 45 21.28 -19.35 -4.14
CA ALA A 45 21.00 -20.32 -3.09
C ALA A 45 19.49 -20.28 -2.80
N PRO A 46 18.83 -21.44 -2.61
CA PRO A 46 17.39 -21.46 -2.39
C PRO A 46 17.06 -20.53 -1.24
N THR A 47 16.58 -19.35 -1.58
CA THR A 47 16.12 -18.38 -0.58
C THR A 47 14.88 -18.99 0.03
N GLY A 48 14.90 -19.24 1.32
CA GLY A 48 13.73 -19.72 2.07
C GLY A 48 12.51 -18.89 1.68
N ARG A 49 11.32 -19.50 1.80
CA ARG A 49 10.06 -18.81 1.48
C ARG A 49 10.04 -17.45 2.22
N PRO A 50 9.82 -16.33 1.52
CA PRO A 50 9.83 -15.02 2.17
C PRO A 50 8.76 -14.95 3.26
N LEU A 51 9.07 -14.28 4.35
CA LEU A 51 8.09 -13.94 5.37
C LEU A 51 7.02 -13.05 4.74
N ARG A 52 5.76 -13.38 4.96
CA ARG A 52 4.60 -12.60 4.52
C ARG A 52 3.83 -12.11 5.74
N PRO A 53 4.15 -10.93 6.27
CA PRO A 53 3.48 -10.39 7.45
C PRO A 53 1.99 -10.10 7.22
N SER A 54 1.63 -9.66 6.01
CA SER A 54 0.24 -9.49 5.59
C SER A 54 -0.20 -10.72 4.80
N GLN A 55 -0.81 -11.70 5.44
CA GLN A 55 -1.63 -12.68 4.72
C GLN A 55 -3.10 -12.22 4.81
N PRO A 56 -3.79 -11.96 3.68
CA PRO A 56 -5.22 -11.72 3.69
C PRO A 56 -5.92 -12.89 4.42
N GLY A 57 -6.55 -12.61 5.53
CA GLY A 57 -7.22 -13.62 6.37
C GLY A 57 -6.54 -13.92 7.71
N LEU A 58 -5.33 -13.45 7.99
CA LEU A 58 -4.70 -13.55 9.31
C LEU A 58 -4.98 -12.34 10.21
N ASP A 59 -5.54 -11.27 9.68
CA ASP A 59 -5.99 -10.11 10.47
C ASP A 59 -7.06 -10.44 11.52
N HIS A 60 -7.56 -11.66 11.46
CA HIS A 60 -8.41 -12.30 12.44
C HIS A 60 -7.68 -13.49 13.05
N ALA A 61 -6.41 -13.32 13.49
CA ALA A 61 -5.79 -14.31 14.34
C ALA A 61 -6.78 -14.58 15.50
N PRO A 62 -7.34 -15.78 15.63
CA PRO A 62 -8.28 -16.06 16.71
C PRO A 62 -7.50 -15.82 18.00
N SER A 63 -7.93 -14.82 18.77
CA SER A 63 -7.54 -14.79 20.17
C SER A 63 -7.82 -16.20 20.69
N THR A 64 -6.81 -16.86 21.23
CA THR A 64 -6.91 -18.21 21.76
C THR A 64 -7.96 -18.37 22.87
N LEU A 65 -8.62 -17.27 23.24
CA LEU A 65 -9.70 -17.14 24.22
C LEU A 65 -11.07 -16.77 23.60
N ALA A 66 -11.16 -16.57 22.28
CA ALA A 66 -12.45 -16.28 21.66
C ALA A 66 -13.25 -17.58 21.46
N PRO A 67 -14.58 -17.58 21.75
CA PRO A 67 -15.46 -18.69 21.42
C PRO A 67 -15.28 -19.06 19.94
N ARG A 68 -15.35 -20.37 19.60
CA ARG A 68 -15.30 -20.82 18.21
C ARG A 68 -16.41 -20.10 17.44
N GLN A 69 -16.02 -19.10 16.66
CA GLN A 69 -16.93 -18.45 15.72
C GLN A 69 -17.34 -19.48 14.68
N ASP A 70 -18.61 -19.51 14.33
CA ASP A 70 -19.10 -20.35 13.25
C ASP A 70 -18.47 -19.92 11.90
N ALA A 71 -18.52 -20.82 10.91
CA ALA A 71 -17.93 -20.56 9.60
C ALA A 71 -18.56 -19.35 8.88
N GLY A 72 -19.85 -19.09 9.14
CA GLY A 72 -20.58 -17.96 8.59
C GLY A 72 -20.07 -16.62 9.13
N THR A 73 -19.94 -16.50 10.43
CA THR A 73 -19.42 -15.30 11.11
C THR A 73 -17.99 -14.96 10.65
N ARG A 74 -17.13 -15.98 10.52
CA ARG A 74 -15.77 -15.79 10.01
C ARG A 74 -15.78 -15.32 8.54
N ARG A 75 -16.61 -15.92 7.68
CA ARG A 75 -16.74 -15.53 6.27
C ARG A 75 -17.22 -14.09 6.14
N SER A 76 -18.22 -13.69 6.91
CA SER A 76 -18.72 -12.30 6.93
C SER A 76 -17.65 -11.31 7.42
N GLY A 77 -16.86 -11.67 8.44
CA GLY A 77 -15.75 -10.83 8.93
C GLY A 77 -14.67 -10.62 7.89
N LEU A 78 -14.27 -11.67 7.15
CA LEU A 78 -13.30 -11.56 6.06
C LEU A 78 -13.83 -10.73 4.89
N ALA A 79 -15.10 -10.90 4.55
CA ALA A 79 -15.76 -10.10 3.52
C ALA A 79 -15.81 -8.63 3.91
N TYR A 80 -16.15 -8.34 5.17
CA TYR A 80 -16.18 -7.00 5.74
C TYR A 80 -14.81 -6.32 5.59
N GLY A 81 -13.74 -6.98 6.04
CA GLY A 81 -12.38 -6.46 5.95
C GLY A 81 -11.96 -6.14 4.51
N ARG A 82 -12.14 -7.11 3.60
CA ARG A 82 -11.79 -6.94 2.19
C ARG A 82 -12.50 -5.76 1.52
N ILE A 83 -13.80 -5.61 1.78
CA ILE A 83 -14.58 -4.49 1.20
C ILE A 83 -14.16 -3.16 1.81
N ALA A 84 -13.91 -3.09 3.11
CA ALA A 84 -13.45 -1.86 3.76
C ALA A 84 -12.09 -1.40 3.19
N HIS A 85 -11.10 -2.30 3.06
CA HIS A 85 -9.80 -1.99 2.44
C HIS A 85 -9.98 -1.53 0.99
N ARG A 86 -10.83 -2.21 0.20
CA ARG A 86 -11.10 -1.82 -1.18
C ARG A 86 -11.73 -0.43 -1.30
N LEU A 87 -12.61 -0.05 -0.38
CA LEU A 87 -13.17 1.30 -0.34
C LEU A 87 -12.12 2.34 0.07
N LEU A 88 -11.30 2.05 1.09
CA LEU A 88 -10.20 2.91 1.51
C LEU A 88 -9.14 3.09 0.41
N GLU A 89 -8.94 2.11 -0.45
CA GLU A 89 -8.07 2.20 -1.62
C GLU A 89 -8.64 3.15 -2.69
N ILE A 90 -9.92 3.00 -3.04
CA ILE A 90 -10.52 3.63 -4.23
C ILE A 90 -11.10 5.02 -3.95
N LEU A 91 -11.84 5.18 -2.84
CA LEU A 91 -12.61 6.40 -2.61
C LEU A 91 -11.77 7.68 -2.52
N PRO A 92 -10.54 7.67 -1.95
CA PRO A 92 -9.71 8.87 -1.91
C PRO A 92 -9.34 9.44 -3.29
N SER A 93 -9.38 8.61 -4.33
CA SER A 93 -9.08 9.04 -5.70
C SER A 93 -10.24 9.69 -6.42
N VAL A 94 -11.43 9.73 -5.81
CA VAL A 94 -12.63 10.31 -6.42
C VAL A 94 -13.21 11.44 -5.55
N PRO A 95 -13.89 12.43 -6.14
CA PRO A 95 -14.55 13.48 -5.38
C PRO A 95 -15.57 12.92 -4.38
N GLU A 96 -15.67 13.52 -3.21
CA GLU A 96 -16.58 13.10 -2.14
C GLU A 96 -18.04 12.96 -2.61
N THR A 97 -18.48 13.86 -3.46
CA THR A 97 -19.84 13.84 -4.06
C THR A 97 -20.13 12.54 -4.82
N ARG A 98 -19.10 11.77 -5.20
CA ARG A 98 -19.22 10.51 -5.93
C ARG A 98 -19.00 9.27 -5.05
N TRP A 99 -18.57 9.40 -3.82
CA TRP A 99 -18.21 8.27 -2.96
C TRP A 99 -19.33 7.23 -2.86
N HIS A 100 -20.56 7.68 -2.61
CA HIS A 100 -21.69 6.77 -2.51
C HIS A 100 -21.93 5.98 -3.82
N ALA A 101 -21.88 6.65 -4.95
CA ALA A 101 -22.10 6.01 -6.25
C ALA A 101 -20.99 4.99 -6.59
N VAL A 102 -19.73 5.31 -6.25
CA VAL A 102 -18.58 4.43 -6.48
C VAL A 102 -18.56 3.27 -5.50
N ALA A 103 -19.01 3.47 -4.26
CA ALA A 103 -19.05 2.42 -3.25
C ALA A 103 -20.10 1.34 -3.53
N GLN A 104 -21.25 1.70 -4.10
CA GLN A 104 -22.37 0.77 -4.30
C GLN A 104 -22.01 -0.51 -5.05
N PRO A 105 -21.34 -0.48 -6.23
CA PRO A 105 -20.95 -1.71 -6.92
C PRO A 105 -19.96 -2.55 -6.11
N ILE A 106 -19.07 -1.94 -5.33
CA ILE A 106 -18.11 -2.65 -4.48
C ILE A 106 -18.83 -3.38 -3.34
N LEU A 107 -19.77 -2.69 -2.68
CA LEU A 107 -20.57 -3.27 -1.60
C LEU A 107 -21.46 -4.43 -2.04
N ARG A 108 -21.87 -4.47 -3.32
CA ARG A 108 -22.68 -5.56 -3.86
C ARG A 108 -21.88 -6.80 -4.24
N GLN A 109 -20.55 -6.75 -4.25
CA GLN A 109 -19.70 -7.88 -4.69
C GLN A 109 -19.73 -9.07 -3.75
N ASP A 110 -20.23 -8.90 -2.54
CA ASP A 110 -20.24 -10.00 -1.57
C ASP A 110 -21.61 -10.18 -0.91
N ASP A 111 -22.21 -11.33 -1.19
CA ASP A 111 -23.52 -11.72 -0.65
C ASP A 111 -23.44 -12.23 0.80
N ALA A 112 -22.22 -12.41 1.34
CA ALA A 112 -22.03 -12.81 2.73
C ALA A 112 -22.32 -11.67 3.72
N LEU A 113 -22.51 -10.43 3.22
CA LEU A 113 -22.80 -9.26 4.03
C LEU A 113 -24.26 -8.84 3.91
N SER A 114 -24.88 -8.59 5.06
CA SER A 114 -26.21 -7.96 5.12
C SER A 114 -26.14 -6.49 4.66
N ASP A 115 -27.27 -5.92 4.27
CA ASP A 115 -27.35 -4.50 3.87
C ASP A 115 -26.97 -3.58 5.01
N SER A 116 -27.28 -3.93 6.26
CA SER A 116 -26.84 -3.18 7.43
C SER A 116 -25.32 -3.18 7.60
N ALA A 117 -24.67 -4.33 7.38
CA ALA A 117 -23.20 -4.42 7.40
C ALA A 117 -22.55 -3.60 6.29
N LYS A 118 -23.12 -3.62 5.07
CA LYS A 118 -22.66 -2.81 3.94
C LYS A 118 -22.75 -1.31 4.23
N ALA A 119 -23.87 -0.88 4.83
CA ALA A 119 -24.05 0.52 5.24
C ALA A 119 -23.05 0.92 6.35
N ASP A 120 -22.81 0.05 7.34
CA ASP A 120 -21.84 0.27 8.41
C ASP A 120 -20.41 0.41 7.87
N ILE A 121 -20.00 -0.46 6.92
CA ILE A 121 -18.70 -0.36 6.26
C ILE A 121 -18.51 1.03 5.64
N LEU A 122 -19.47 1.45 4.80
CA LEU A 122 -19.35 2.74 4.11
C LEU A 122 -19.27 3.90 5.09
N GLN A 123 -20.11 3.89 6.13
CA GLN A 123 -20.11 4.93 7.15
C GLN A 123 -18.76 5.02 7.89
N ARG A 124 -18.16 3.88 8.26
CA ARG A 124 -16.86 3.84 8.95
C ARG A 124 -15.73 4.29 8.05
N VAL A 125 -15.70 3.83 6.81
CA VAL A 125 -14.70 4.25 5.82
C VAL A 125 -14.75 5.76 5.62
N VAL A 126 -15.94 6.35 5.43
CA VAL A 126 -16.10 7.80 5.29
C VAL A 126 -15.61 8.53 6.55
N LYS A 127 -15.97 8.04 7.74
CA LYS A 127 -15.49 8.65 8.99
C LYS A 127 -13.96 8.64 9.11
N VAL A 128 -13.33 7.50 8.77
CA VAL A 128 -11.86 7.38 8.79
C VAL A 128 -11.23 8.35 7.79
N MET A 129 -11.75 8.43 6.57
CA MET A 129 -11.25 9.35 5.55
C MET A 129 -11.44 10.82 5.92
N SER A 130 -12.40 11.15 6.79
CA SER A 130 -12.67 12.50 7.28
C SER A 130 -11.84 12.88 8.52
N MET A 131 -11.00 11.98 9.05
CA MET A 131 -10.13 12.29 10.19
C MET A 131 -9.01 13.24 9.75
N PRO A 132 -8.87 14.43 10.39
CA PRO A 132 -7.86 15.41 9.99
C PRO A 132 -6.43 14.87 10.05
N GLU A 133 -6.14 14.01 11.03
CA GLU A 133 -4.82 13.41 11.24
C GLU A 133 -4.42 12.49 10.07
N LEU A 134 -5.40 11.87 9.42
CA LEU A 134 -5.20 10.97 8.28
C LEU A 134 -5.19 11.69 6.93
N ALA A 135 -5.45 13.00 6.89
CA ALA A 135 -5.50 13.77 5.62
C ALA A 135 -4.26 13.56 4.72
N PRO A 136 -3.02 13.49 5.24
CA PRO A 136 -1.84 13.21 4.41
C PRO A 136 -1.94 11.86 3.67
N LEU A 137 -2.52 10.83 4.30
CA LEU A 137 -2.65 9.47 3.75
C LEU A 137 -3.68 9.37 2.61
N PHE A 138 -4.55 10.37 2.46
CA PHE A 138 -5.57 10.42 1.42
C PHE A 138 -5.32 11.51 0.37
N GLY A 139 -4.21 12.26 0.52
CA GLY A 139 -3.79 13.31 -0.40
C GLY A 139 -3.02 12.78 -1.63
N GLN A 140 -2.61 13.71 -2.50
CA GLN A 140 -1.95 13.40 -3.79
C GLN A 140 -0.58 12.71 -3.64
N ARG A 141 0.10 12.85 -2.50
CA ARG A 141 1.41 12.22 -2.22
C ARG A 141 1.28 10.87 -1.54
N ALA A 142 0.06 10.39 -1.35
CA ALA A 142 -0.21 9.10 -0.74
C ALA A 142 -0.41 8.03 -1.80
N LEU A 143 0.11 6.84 -1.51
CA LEU A 143 -0.02 5.65 -2.31
C LEU A 143 -0.89 4.63 -1.57
N ALA A 144 -1.68 3.86 -2.31
CA ALA A 144 -2.51 2.79 -1.77
C ALA A 144 -1.97 1.43 -2.18
N GLU A 145 -2.17 0.41 -1.33
CA GLU A 145 -1.86 -0.99 -1.62
C GLU A 145 -0.44 -1.19 -2.17
N VAL A 146 0.55 -0.58 -1.49
CA VAL A 146 1.94 -0.53 -1.96
C VAL A 146 2.64 -1.86 -1.69
N PRO A 147 3.03 -2.62 -2.73
CA PRO A 147 3.83 -3.81 -2.53
C PRO A 147 5.22 -3.45 -2.01
N ILE A 148 5.66 -4.14 -0.97
CA ILE A 148 6.99 -3.95 -0.40
C ILE A 148 7.72 -5.29 -0.33
N ASN A 149 8.94 -5.32 -0.85
CA ASN A 149 9.78 -6.51 -0.88
C ASN A 149 11.22 -6.14 -0.55
N GLY A 150 11.90 -6.99 0.19
CA GLY A 150 13.31 -6.79 0.50
C GLY A 150 13.89 -7.89 1.36
N ARG A 151 15.05 -7.63 1.94
CA ARG A 151 15.72 -8.53 2.87
C ARG A 151 16.05 -7.82 4.18
N ILE A 152 15.74 -8.46 5.29
CA ILE A 152 16.11 -8.01 6.62
C ILE A 152 16.95 -9.13 7.23
N ASN A 153 18.20 -8.86 7.58
CA ASN A 153 19.15 -9.84 8.13
C ASN A 153 19.24 -11.13 7.28
N GLY A 154 19.24 -10.98 5.95
CA GLY A 154 19.31 -12.11 5.02
C GLY A 154 17.99 -12.85 4.76
N ILE A 155 16.94 -12.56 5.53
CA ILE A 155 15.61 -13.17 5.39
C ILE A 155 14.78 -12.33 4.42
N GLY A 156 14.22 -12.97 3.38
CA GLY A 156 13.29 -12.31 2.45
C GLY A 156 12.00 -11.92 3.15
N VAL A 157 11.55 -10.69 2.96
CA VAL A 157 10.27 -10.16 3.44
C VAL A 157 9.49 -9.66 2.24
N ALA A 158 8.21 -10.01 2.16
CA ALA A 158 7.30 -9.55 1.12
C ALA A 158 5.95 -9.21 1.75
N GLY A 159 5.41 -8.04 1.44
CA GLY A 159 4.14 -7.61 2.00
C GLY A 159 3.48 -6.52 1.16
N GLN A 160 2.43 -5.94 1.73
CA GLN A 160 1.66 -4.86 1.13
C GLN A 160 1.30 -3.86 2.22
N ILE A 161 1.55 -2.60 1.96
CA ILE A 161 1.21 -1.48 2.84
C ILE A 161 -0.11 -0.89 2.36
N ASP A 162 -1.12 -0.81 3.21
CA ASP A 162 -2.45 -0.31 2.83
C ASP A 162 -2.39 1.15 2.38
N ARG A 163 -1.66 2.00 3.13
CA ARG A 163 -1.42 3.40 2.78
C ARG A 163 -0.01 3.83 3.14
N LEU A 164 0.63 4.52 2.21
CA LEU A 164 1.96 5.08 2.36
C LEU A 164 1.96 6.54 1.92
N TYR A 165 2.27 7.46 2.82
CA TYR A 165 2.55 8.85 2.50
C TYR A 165 4.06 9.08 2.50
N VAL A 166 4.59 9.64 1.42
CA VAL A 166 6.00 9.99 1.30
C VAL A 166 6.12 11.52 1.22
N GLY A 167 6.31 12.13 2.39
CA GLY A 167 6.58 13.57 2.51
C GLY A 167 8.05 13.91 2.35
N ASP A 168 8.41 15.18 2.42
CA ASP A 168 9.79 15.62 2.29
C ASP A 168 10.60 15.29 3.55
N ASP A 169 10.01 15.47 4.73
CA ASP A 169 10.65 15.25 6.03
C ASP A 169 10.22 13.94 6.70
N ARG A 170 9.03 13.47 6.39
CA ARG A 170 8.39 12.35 7.08
C ARG A 170 7.70 11.40 6.12
N ILE A 171 7.79 10.10 6.44
CA ILE A 171 7.03 9.02 5.82
C ILE A 171 6.00 8.54 6.84
N ILE A 172 4.77 8.27 6.40
CA ILE A 172 3.74 7.67 7.23
C ILE A 172 3.26 6.41 6.54
N LEU A 173 3.43 5.28 7.18
CA LEU A 173 2.80 4.03 6.77
C LEU A 173 1.61 3.75 7.68
N ALA A 174 0.49 3.39 7.08
CA ALA A 174 -0.72 3.04 7.83
C ALA A 174 -1.27 1.69 7.37
N ASP A 175 -1.76 0.95 8.36
CA ASP A 175 -2.42 -0.33 8.18
C ASP A 175 -3.80 -0.27 8.84
N PHE A 176 -4.86 -0.55 8.08
CA PHE A 176 -6.24 -0.44 8.53
C PHE A 176 -6.73 -1.73 9.16
N LYS A 177 -7.22 -1.64 10.38
CA LYS A 177 -7.80 -2.77 11.11
C LYS A 177 -9.31 -2.60 11.24
N THR A 178 -10.06 -3.52 10.64
CA THR A 178 -11.54 -3.48 10.61
C THR A 178 -12.19 -4.13 11.82
N GLY A 179 -11.43 -4.86 12.62
CA GLY A 179 -11.88 -5.46 13.87
C GLY A 179 -12.04 -4.43 14.99
N GLN A 180 -12.55 -4.90 16.13
CA GLN A 180 -12.56 -4.09 17.36
C GLN A 180 -11.13 -3.92 17.88
N ARG A 181 -10.81 -2.70 18.32
CA ARG A 181 -9.54 -2.46 19.00
C ARG A 181 -9.49 -3.26 20.30
N PRO A 182 -8.43 -4.04 20.55
CA PRO A 182 -8.28 -4.76 21.80
C PRO A 182 -8.14 -3.81 22.98
N HIS A 183 -8.54 -4.26 24.15
CA HIS A 183 -8.21 -3.57 25.38
C HIS A 183 -6.70 -3.79 25.68
N GLY A 184 -5.92 -2.72 25.71
CA GLY A 184 -4.47 -2.76 25.94
C GLY A 184 -3.65 -2.68 24.64
N ALA A 185 -2.47 -3.31 24.62
CA ALA A 185 -1.57 -3.22 23.48
C ALA A 185 -2.12 -3.99 22.24
N PRO A 186 -1.76 -3.54 21.03
CA PRO A 186 -2.08 -4.27 19.81
C PRO A 186 -1.53 -5.70 19.82
N PRO A 187 -2.11 -6.62 19.06
CA PRO A 187 -1.56 -7.94 18.86
C PRO A 187 -0.11 -7.87 18.39
N LYS A 188 0.74 -8.73 18.96
CA LYS A 188 2.18 -8.77 18.65
C LYS A 188 2.44 -8.93 17.14
N SER A 189 1.61 -9.70 16.44
CA SER A 189 1.71 -9.88 14.99
C SER A 189 1.56 -8.57 14.19
N TYR A 190 0.75 -7.63 14.67
CA TYR A 190 0.60 -6.32 14.01
C TYR A 190 1.82 -5.45 14.23
N ILE A 191 2.35 -5.46 15.45
CA ILE A 191 3.60 -4.74 15.77
C ILE A 191 4.76 -5.30 14.94
N GLU A 192 4.89 -6.63 14.86
CA GLU A 192 5.93 -7.29 14.07
C GLU A 192 5.79 -6.98 12.56
N GLN A 193 4.57 -6.97 12.03
CA GLN A 193 4.29 -6.58 10.65
C GLN A 193 4.80 -5.17 10.36
N MET A 194 4.42 -4.21 11.19
CA MET A 194 4.78 -2.81 11.01
C MET A 194 6.28 -2.58 11.17
N ALA A 195 6.92 -3.26 12.14
CA ALA A 195 8.37 -3.21 12.32
C ALA A 195 9.15 -3.74 11.11
N LEU A 196 8.64 -4.80 10.43
CA LEU A 196 9.26 -5.30 9.21
C LEU A 196 9.11 -4.30 8.05
N TYR A 197 7.97 -3.62 7.95
CA TYR A 197 7.75 -2.61 6.91
C TYR A 197 8.58 -1.36 7.17
N ASP A 198 8.66 -0.91 8.42
CA ASP A 198 9.54 0.18 8.83
C ASP A 198 11.01 -0.11 8.47
N ALA A 199 11.50 -1.29 8.83
CA ALA A 199 12.88 -1.70 8.51
C ALA A 199 13.17 -1.74 7.00
N LEU A 200 12.19 -2.11 6.16
CA LEU A 200 12.34 -2.06 4.70
C LEU A 200 12.29 -0.62 4.17
N LEU A 201 11.37 0.21 4.69
CA LEU A 201 11.27 1.60 4.29
C LEU A 201 12.50 2.39 4.70
N SER A 202 13.11 2.11 5.87
CA SER A 202 14.35 2.71 6.32
C SER A 202 15.55 2.40 5.39
N GLN A 203 15.54 1.23 4.73
CA GLN A 203 16.54 0.92 3.70
C GLN A 203 16.29 1.68 2.40
N ILE A 204 15.03 1.91 2.03
CA ILE A 204 14.64 2.63 0.81
C ILE A 204 14.83 4.15 0.99
N TYR A 205 14.56 4.66 2.18
CA TYR A 205 14.59 6.07 2.53
C TYR A 205 15.50 6.34 3.73
N PRO A 206 16.82 6.20 3.59
CA PRO A 206 17.74 6.34 4.71
C PRO A 206 17.69 7.75 5.31
N GLY A 207 17.63 7.81 6.63
CA GLY A 207 17.60 9.08 7.39
C GLY A 207 16.26 9.81 7.40
N ARG A 208 15.19 9.18 6.86
CA ARG A 208 13.83 9.73 6.96
C ARG A 208 13.15 9.27 8.24
N ASP A 209 12.39 10.16 8.84
CA ASP A 209 11.49 9.83 9.94
C ASP A 209 10.30 9.01 9.43
N ILE A 210 10.07 7.83 9.99
CA ILE A 210 9.00 6.91 9.57
C ILE A 210 8.02 6.71 10.73
N ALA A 211 6.77 7.10 10.52
CA ALA A 211 5.69 6.85 11.46
C ALA A 211 4.88 5.62 11.04
N CYS A 212 4.60 4.74 11.99
CA CYS A 212 3.88 3.50 11.83
C CYS A 212 2.53 3.55 12.54
N TRP A 213 1.44 3.59 11.79
CA TRP A 213 0.10 3.77 12.34
C TRP A 213 -0.80 2.56 12.11
N LEU A 214 -1.37 2.02 13.18
CA LEU A 214 -2.53 1.14 13.11
C LEU A 214 -3.80 1.99 13.19
N VAL A 215 -4.63 1.92 12.18
CA VAL A 215 -5.87 2.70 12.10
C VAL A 215 -7.06 1.78 12.32
N TRP A 216 -7.66 1.85 13.51
CA TRP A 216 -8.82 1.05 13.88
C TRP A 216 -10.10 1.68 13.32
N THR A 217 -10.61 1.13 12.23
CA THR A 217 -11.76 1.71 11.52
C THR A 217 -13.06 1.65 12.32
N HIS A 218 -13.19 0.67 13.22
CA HIS A 218 -14.37 0.54 14.08
C HIS A 218 -14.49 1.68 15.09
N SER A 219 -13.39 2.08 15.72
CA SER A 219 -13.35 3.10 16.77
C SER A 219 -12.85 4.46 16.29
N GLN A 220 -12.49 4.60 15.00
CA GLN A 220 -11.83 5.80 14.44
C GLN A 220 -10.62 6.22 15.30
N PHE A 221 -9.78 5.26 15.65
CA PHE A 221 -8.63 5.47 16.52
C PHE A 221 -7.32 5.20 15.78
N ILE A 222 -6.36 6.10 15.92
CA ILE A 222 -5.00 5.94 15.41
C ILE A 222 -4.12 5.48 16.57
N GLU A 223 -3.47 4.37 16.42
CA GLU A 223 -2.48 3.87 17.36
C GLU A 223 -1.10 4.01 16.71
N ASP A 224 -0.32 4.96 17.21
CA ASP A 224 1.06 5.16 16.78
C ASP A 224 1.93 4.09 17.46
N ILE A 225 2.50 3.22 16.65
CA ILE A 225 3.39 2.14 17.09
C ILE A 225 4.78 2.29 16.48
N THR A 226 5.17 3.52 16.18
CA THR A 226 6.50 3.85 15.64
C THR A 226 7.57 3.29 16.59
N VAL A 227 8.48 2.50 16.03
CA VAL A 227 9.63 1.96 16.76
C VAL A 227 10.75 2.96 16.54
N GLY A 228 11.16 3.67 17.60
CA GLY A 228 12.26 4.63 17.57
C GLY A 228 13.63 3.97 17.46
#